data_424130b3815eb4ecd2f35fdc3b3d5eba
#
_entry.id   424130b3815eb4ecd2f35fdc3b3d5eba
#
_cell.length_a   1.000
_cell.length_b   1.000
_cell.length_c   1.000
_cell.angle_alpha   90.00
_cell.angle_beta   90.00
_cell.angle_gamma   90.00
#
_symmetry.space_group_name_H-M   'P 1'
#
loop_
_entity.id
_entity.type
_entity.pdbx_description
1 polymer ?
#
loop_
_entity_poly.entity_id
_entity_poly.type
_entity_poly.pdbx_seq_one_letter_code
_entity_poly.pdbx_strand_id
1 'polypeptide(L)'
;MKLVWKFNLALLILFANGFAISGYVSYRVLQANARDEILQNARVMMEAALSARSYTISQVKPLLDTQMKYAFRPQTVPAYAATEQFNELRKKYPDYGYKEATLNPTNLRDRATDWETDVVNQFRQGPGRAEMLGERTTPAGPSLYLARPIQITNAACLACHSTVDAAPSTMIAAYGEANGFGWKLNEVVGAQIVSVPMAVPIARAQRSLKAFLASLAGVFVVTFVLLNVMLHTIVIRRITKLSTLADQVSLGNLDAGSFVAESGDEIGVLTGALGRMKASLVHVMKILEP
;
A
#
# COMPACT_ATOMS: atom_id res chain seq x y z
N MET A 1 -24.76 -31.63 -23.20
CA MET A 1 -24.56 -30.97 -21.86
C MET A 1 -25.91 -30.44 -21.40
N LYS A 2 -26.32 -30.75 -20.15
CA LYS A 2 -27.54 -30.21 -19.54
C LYS A 2 -27.45 -28.68 -19.37
N LEU A 3 -28.56 -27.95 -19.43
CA LEU A 3 -28.62 -26.48 -19.32
C LEU A 3 -27.91 -25.96 -18.07
N VAL A 4 -28.07 -26.65 -16.94
CA VAL A 4 -27.40 -26.32 -15.63
C VAL A 4 -25.89 -26.27 -15.77
N TRP A 5 -25.27 -27.19 -16.50
CA TRP A 5 -23.83 -27.22 -16.70
C TRP A 5 -23.31 -26.01 -17.51
N LYS A 6 -24.05 -25.64 -18.56
CA LYS A 6 -23.70 -24.48 -19.39
C LYS A 6 -23.78 -23.20 -18.57
N PHE A 7 -24.83 -23.04 -17.77
CA PHE A 7 -25.02 -21.88 -16.89
C PHE A 7 -23.93 -21.79 -15.81
N ASN A 8 -23.67 -22.92 -15.14
CA ASN A 8 -22.60 -22.93 -14.10
C ASN A 8 -21.22 -22.67 -14.65
N LEU A 9 -20.90 -23.17 -15.85
CA LEU A 9 -19.62 -22.87 -16.50
C LEU A 9 -19.49 -21.37 -16.80
N ALA A 10 -20.56 -20.76 -17.33
CA ALA A 10 -20.56 -19.31 -17.60
C ALA A 10 -20.38 -18.48 -16.32
N LEU A 11 -21.09 -18.86 -15.24
CA LEU A 11 -20.93 -18.21 -13.92
C LEU A 11 -19.52 -18.37 -13.36
N LEU A 12 -18.92 -19.55 -13.44
CA LEU A 12 -17.55 -19.79 -12.97
C LEU A 12 -16.55 -18.94 -13.75
N ILE A 13 -16.67 -18.84 -15.07
CA ILE A 13 -15.82 -17.99 -15.89
C ILE A 13 -15.99 -16.52 -15.49
N LEU A 14 -17.23 -16.06 -15.32
CA LEU A 14 -17.53 -14.68 -14.92
C LEU A 14 -16.92 -14.36 -13.55
N PHE A 15 -17.13 -15.23 -12.55
CA PHE A 15 -16.61 -15.02 -11.20
C PHE A 15 -15.10 -15.13 -11.15
N ALA A 16 -14.49 -16.06 -11.89
CA ALA A 16 -13.03 -16.17 -11.98
C ALA A 16 -12.39 -14.89 -12.54
N ASN A 17 -12.96 -14.34 -13.63
CA ASN A 17 -12.49 -13.08 -14.20
C ASN A 17 -12.70 -11.91 -13.23
N GLY A 18 -13.87 -11.79 -12.61
CA GLY A 18 -14.16 -10.77 -11.61
C GLY A 18 -13.22 -10.84 -10.43
N PHE A 19 -12.93 -12.05 -9.93
CA PHE A 19 -11.99 -12.27 -8.83
C PHE A 19 -10.54 -11.89 -9.21
N ALA A 20 -10.10 -12.30 -10.40
CA ALA A 20 -8.76 -11.99 -10.88
C ALA A 20 -8.54 -10.48 -11.07
N ILE A 21 -9.48 -9.79 -11.72
CA ILE A 21 -9.41 -8.34 -11.95
C ILE A 21 -9.44 -7.59 -10.61
N SER A 22 -10.43 -7.89 -9.74
CA SER A 22 -10.55 -7.22 -8.44
C SER A 22 -9.34 -7.47 -7.55
N GLY A 23 -8.81 -8.71 -7.56
CA GLY A 23 -7.60 -9.07 -6.81
C GLY A 23 -6.38 -8.31 -7.30
N TYR A 24 -6.17 -8.23 -8.61
CA TYR A 24 -5.06 -7.49 -9.19
C TYR A 24 -5.14 -5.98 -8.88
N VAL A 25 -6.31 -5.37 -9.09
CA VAL A 25 -6.51 -3.94 -8.80
C VAL A 25 -6.28 -3.66 -7.31
N SER A 26 -6.89 -4.48 -6.42
CA SER A 26 -6.71 -4.32 -4.97
C SER A 26 -5.25 -4.48 -4.55
N TYR A 27 -4.53 -5.47 -5.11
CA TYR A 27 -3.10 -5.64 -4.87
C TYR A 27 -2.31 -4.37 -5.23
N ARG A 28 -2.53 -3.81 -6.43
CA ARG A 28 -1.83 -2.60 -6.91
C ARG A 28 -2.12 -1.39 -6.02
N VAL A 29 -3.39 -1.18 -5.66
CA VAL A 29 -3.81 -0.06 -4.79
C VAL A 29 -3.22 -0.19 -3.40
N LEU A 30 -3.30 -1.37 -2.77
CA LEU A 30 -2.78 -1.56 -1.42
C LEU A 30 -1.25 -1.44 -1.35
N GLN A 31 -0.52 -1.89 -2.37
CA GLN A 31 0.93 -1.73 -2.44
C GLN A 31 1.33 -0.27 -2.65
N ALA A 32 0.63 0.46 -3.51
CA ALA A 32 0.86 1.89 -3.70
C ALA A 32 0.60 2.66 -2.41
N ASN A 33 -0.53 2.44 -1.75
CA ASN A 33 -0.87 3.09 -0.48
C ASN A 33 0.17 2.80 0.63
N ALA A 34 0.64 1.55 0.72
CA ALA A 34 1.68 1.20 1.70
C ALA A 34 2.99 1.96 1.43
N ARG A 35 3.37 2.11 0.16
CA ARG A 35 4.56 2.86 -0.24
C ARG A 35 4.41 4.36 0.05
N ASP A 36 3.26 4.92 -0.25
CA ASP A 36 2.94 6.32 0.03
C ASP A 36 2.93 6.61 1.54
N GLU A 37 2.39 5.71 2.36
CA GLU A 37 2.44 5.79 3.83
C GLU A 37 3.89 5.83 4.33
N ILE A 38 4.76 4.95 3.82
CA ILE A 38 6.18 4.89 4.19
C ILE A 38 6.88 6.20 3.82
N LEU A 39 6.66 6.70 2.60
CA LEU A 39 7.25 7.95 2.12
C LEU A 39 6.76 9.16 2.93
N GLN A 40 5.47 9.21 3.24
CA GLN A 40 4.91 10.26 4.08
C GLN A 40 5.53 10.26 5.47
N ASN A 41 5.70 9.09 6.09
CA ASN A 41 6.38 8.95 7.37
C ASN A 41 7.84 9.46 7.30
N ALA A 42 8.56 9.11 6.24
CA ALA A 42 9.93 9.59 6.04
C ALA A 42 9.99 11.12 5.91
N ARG A 43 9.05 11.73 5.17
CA ARG A 43 8.96 13.18 5.04
C ARG A 43 8.63 13.87 6.37
N VAL A 44 7.65 13.36 7.12
CA VAL A 44 7.31 13.89 8.44
C VAL A 44 8.50 13.83 9.39
N MET A 45 9.26 12.74 9.39
CA MET A 45 10.47 12.60 10.19
C MET A 45 11.54 13.61 9.75
N MET A 46 11.74 13.81 8.46
CA MET A 46 12.69 14.79 7.94
C MET A 46 12.30 16.22 8.38
N GLU A 47 11.02 16.58 8.26
CA GLU A 47 10.52 17.88 8.71
C GLU A 47 10.64 18.05 10.24
N ALA A 48 10.45 16.99 11.02
CA ALA A 48 10.67 17.02 12.47
C ALA A 48 12.15 17.28 12.80
N ALA A 49 13.08 16.64 12.07
CA ALA A 49 14.51 16.91 12.22
C ALA A 49 14.87 18.37 11.89
N LEU A 50 14.35 18.89 10.77
CA LEU A 50 14.57 20.28 10.36
C LEU A 50 13.96 21.26 11.36
N SER A 51 12.81 20.95 11.94
CA SER A 51 12.18 21.77 12.98
C SER A 51 13.01 21.81 14.26
N ALA A 52 13.57 20.66 14.69
CA ALA A 52 14.51 20.61 15.82
C ALA A 52 15.77 21.45 15.56
N ARG A 53 16.31 21.37 14.35
CA ARG A 53 17.46 22.20 13.92
C ARG A 53 17.13 23.68 13.96
N SER A 54 15.98 24.07 13.39
CA SER A 54 15.52 25.47 13.37
C SER A 54 15.31 26.02 14.79
N TYR A 55 14.64 25.26 15.65
CA TYR A 55 14.43 25.60 17.05
C TYR A 55 15.77 25.79 17.78
N THR A 56 16.72 24.91 17.54
CA THR A 56 18.06 25.01 18.15
C THR A 56 18.77 26.30 17.75
N ILE A 57 18.72 26.66 16.45
CA ILE A 57 19.36 27.88 15.95
C ILE A 57 18.69 29.13 16.52
N SER A 58 17.36 29.18 16.50
CA SER A 58 16.61 30.41 16.78
C SER A 58 16.30 30.61 18.26
N GLN A 59 16.21 29.55 19.05
CA GLN A 59 15.76 29.62 20.43
C GLN A 59 16.83 29.17 21.44
N VAL A 60 17.53 28.06 21.17
CA VAL A 60 18.46 27.47 22.13
C VAL A 60 19.83 28.16 22.07
N LYS A 61 20.38 28.28 20.86
CA LYS A 61 21.74 28.83 20.66
C LYS A 61 21.91 30.24 21.25
N PRO A 62 21.00 31.21 21.02
CA PRO A 62 21.17 32.58 21.58
C PRO A 62 21.20 32.60 23.11
N LEU A 63 20.51 31.68 23.79
CA LEU A 63 20.51 31.60 25.25
C LEU A 63 21.82 31.07 25.82
N LEU A 64 22.57 30.30 25.04
CA LEU A 64 23.81 29.63 25.49
C LEU A 64 25.10 30.24 24.93
N ASP A 65 25.01 31.25 24.06
CA ASP A 65 26.18 31.83 23.37
C ASP A 65 27.26 32.32 24.35
N THR A 66 26.86 32.92 25.48
CA THR A 66 27.81 33.36 26.51
C THR A 66 28.53 32.16 27.16
N GLN A 67 27.81 31.06 27.40
CA GLN A 67 28.37 29.87 28.03
C GLN A 67 29.34 29.13 27.10
N MET A 68 29.15 29.22 25.77
CA MET A 68 30.01 28.62 24.76
C MET A 68 31.46 29.14 24.83
N LYS A 69 31.67 30.32 25.38
CA LYS A 69 33.02 30.89 25.59
C LYS A 69 33.81 30.14 26.66
N TYR A 70 33.14 29.52 27.63
CA TYR A 70 33.76 28.82 28.75
C TYR A 70 33.76 27.29 28.58
N ALA A 71 32.74 26.75 27.97
CA ALA A 71 32.63 25.31 27.68
C ALA A 71 31.77 25.08 26.45
N PHE A 72 32.22 24.19 25.56
CA PHE A 72 31.43 23.80 24.40
C PHE A 72 30.13 23.13 24.85
N ARG A 73 29.01 23.60 24.32
CA ARG A 73 27.65 23.07 24.58
C ARG A 73 27.10 22.48 23.30
N PRO A 74 27.20 21.15 23.06
CA PRO A 74 26.74 20.52 21.82
C PRO A 74 25.24 20.71 21.59
N GLN A 75 24.46 20.98 22.63
CA GLN A 75 23.03 21.31 22.54
C GLN A 75 22.74 22.55 21.70
N THR A 76 23.74 23.43 21.46
CA THR A 76 23.62 24.60 20.58
C THR A 76 23.84 24.25 19.10
N VAL A 77 24.28 23.02 18.80
CA VAL A 77 24.56 22.56 17.44
C VAL A 77 23.29 21.91 16.88
N PRO A 78 22.73 22.43 15.78
CA PRO A 78 21.48 21.93 15.19
C PRO A 78 21.52 20.45 14.86
N ALA A 79 22.63 19.97 14.28
CA ALA A 79 22.87 18.58 13.95
C ALA A 79 22.82 17.67 15.19
N TYR A 80 23.47 18.10 16.25
CA TYR A 80 23.47 17.37 17.53
C TYR A 80 22.06 17.27 18.11
N ALA A 81 21.32 18.37 18.18
CA ALA A 81 19.98 18.40 18.76
C ALA A 81 19.00 17.49 17.99
N ALA A 82 19.00 17.54 16.67
CA ALA A 82 18.18 16.64 15.85
C ALA A 82 18.57 15.18 16.06
N THR A 83 19.87 14.85 16.06
CA THR A 83 20.34 13.48 16.28
C THR A 83 19.94 12.94 17.65
N GLU A 84 20.08 13.73 18.72
CA GLU A 84 19.69 13.29 20.08
C GLU A 84 18.19 13.08 20.20
N GLN A 85 17.36 13.92 19.58
CA GLN A 85 15.92 13.74 19.55
C GLN A 85 15.54 12.41 18.88
N PHE A 86 16.19 12.06 17.78
CA PHE A 86 15.95 10.78 17.11
C PHE A 86 16.56 9.60 17.85
N ASN A 87 17.65 9.75 18.56
CA ASN A 87 18.19 8.73 19.46
C ASN A 87 17.18 8.38 20.57
N GLU A 88 16.48 9.38 21.09
CA GLU A 88 15.42 9.16 22.09
C GLU A 88 14.20 8.43 21.48
N LEU A 89 13.79 8.82 20.26
CA LEU A 89 12.71 8.15 19.52
C LEU A 89 13.06 6.67 19.25
N ARG A 90 14.31 6.37 18.89
CA ARG A 90 14.77 5.01 18.59
C ARG A 90 14.73 4.06 19.80
N LYS A 91 14.67 4.54 21.01
CA LYS A 91 14.45 3.67 22.20
C LYS A 91 13.11 2.94 22.12
N LYS A 92 12.09 3.55 21.51
CA LYS A 92 10.77 2.93 21.29
C LYS A 92 10.58 2.35 19.89
N TYR A 93 11.25 2.95 18.90
CA TYR A 93 11.14 2.60 17.48
C TYR A 93 12.53 2.36 16.89
N PRO A 94 13.21 1.24 17.23
CA PRO A 94 14.62 1.02 16.89
C PRO A 94 14.91 0.93 15.39
N ASP A 95 13.91 0.54 14.59
CA ASP A 95 14.03 0.38 13.14
C ASP A 95 13.92 1.70 12.36
N TYR A 96 13.49 2.78 13.04
CA TYR A 96 13.49 4.13 12.47
C TYR A 96 14.85 4.79 12.70
N GLY A 97 15.35 5.47 11.69
CA GLY A 97 16.67 6.10 11.76
C GLY A 97 16.68 7.53 11.27
N TYR A 98 17.55 8.32 11.90
CA TYR A 98 17.99 9.63 11.40
C TYR A 98 19.50 9.73 11.57
N LYS A 99 20.19 10.26 10.56
CA LYS A 99 21.63 10.52 10.61
C LYS A 99 21.99 11.72 9.75
N GLU A 100 22.87 12.56 10.25
CA GLU A 100 23.52 13.60 9.47
C GLU A 100 24.86 13.08 8.94
N ALA A 101 24.78 12.19 7.94
CA ALA A 101 25.94 11.52 7.37
C ALA A 101 26.85 12.54 6.68
N THR A 102 28.05 12.72 7.19
CA THR A 102 29.02 13.72 6.71
C THR A 102 30.33 13.04 6.35
N LEU A 103 30.98 13.48 5.25
CA LEU A 103 32.23 12.87 4.78
C LEU A 103 33.37 13.14 5.76
N ASN A 104 33.41 14.35 6.34
CA ASN A 104 34.37 14.75 7.35
C ASN A 104 33.64 15.44 8.52
N PRO A 105 32.99 14.68 9.44
CA PRO A 105 32.24 15.24 10.54
C PRO A 105 33.13 15.59 11.73
N THR A 106 32.78 16.62 12.47
CA THR A 106 33.39 16.95 13.77
C THR A 106 33.18 15.83 14.79
N ASN A 107 31.93 15.30 14.86
CA ASN A 107 31.63 14.13 15.68
C ASN A 107 31.70 12.86 14.81
N LEU A 108 32.59 11.94 15.13
CA LEU A 108 32.84 10.72 14.33
C LEU A 108 31.63 9.78 14.23
N ARG A 109 30.65 9.90 15.14
CA ARG A 109 29.39 9.14 15.04
C ARG A 109 28.62 9.44 13.74
N ASP A 110 28.80 10.66 13.20
CA ASP A 110 28.12 11.15 12.01
C ASP A 110 28.89 10.86 10.70
N ARG A 111 30.04 10.14 10.81
CA ARG A 111 30.83 9.76 9.63
C ARG A 111 29.97 8.90 8.69
N ALA A 112 29.95 9.31 7.43
CA ALA A 112 29.25 8.58 6.39
C ALA A 112 29.85 7.18 6.20
N THR A 113 29.01 6.18 6.13
CA THR A 113 29.35 4.82 5.67
C THR A 113 29.46 4.80 4.14
N ASP A 114 29.90 3.69 3.54
CA ASP A 114 30.13 3.62 2.09
C ASP A 114 28.89 4.04 1.28
N TRP A 115 27.71 3.45 1.58
CA TRP A 115 26.49 3.77 0.87
C TRP A 115 25.98 5.20 1.12
N GLU A 116 26.21 5.76 2.31
CA GLU A 116 25.89 7.14 2.63
C GLU A 116 26.83 8.10 1.89
N THR A 117 28.11 7.71 1.74
CA THR A 117 29.09 8.43 0.92
C THR A 117 28.64 8.47 -0.54
N ASP A 118 28.13 7.37 -1.09
CA ASP A 118 27.57 7.35 -2.44
C ASP A 118 26.38 8.31 -2.59
N VAL A 119 25.49 8.39 -1.60
CA VAL A 119 24.38 9.35 -1.57
C VAL A 119 24.90 10.80 -1.57
N VAL A 120 25.88 11.10 -0.73
CA VAL A 120 26.50 12.45 -0.68
C VAL A 120 27.14 12.80 -2.03
N ASN A 121 27.88 11.88 -2.63
CA ASN A 121 28.54 12.09 -3.90
C ASN A 121 27.53 12.30 -5.06
N GLN A 122 26.38 11.62 -5.02
CA GLN A 122 25.30 11.87 -5.98
C GLN A 122 24.70 13.27 -5.85
N PHE A 123 24.62 13.84 -4.63
CA PHE A 123 24.24 15.24 -4.45
C PHE A 123 25.30 16.21 -4.98
N ARG A 124 26.59 15.90 -4.82
CA ARG A 124 27.69 16.70 -5.36
C ARG A 124 27.71 16.73 -6.89
N GLN A 125 27.39 15.61 -7.52
CA GLN A 125 27.36 15.47 -8.97
C GLN A 125 26.09 16.04 -9.61
N GLY A 126 24.99 16.14 -8.87
CA GLY A 126 23.71 16.67 -9.32
C GLY A 126 23.32 17.96 -8.59
N PRO A 127 23.97 19.09 -8.87
CA PRO A 127 23.66 20.35 -8.20
C PRO A 127 22.18 20.72 -8.38
N GLY A 128 21.54 21.15 -7.29
CA GLY A 128 20.11 21.50 -7.26
C GLY A 128 19.15 20.35 -6.96
N ARG A 129 19.64 19.12 -6.80
CA ARG A 129 18.81 18.01 -6.33
C ARG A 129 18.46 18.22 -4.85
N ALA A 130 17.17 18.46 -4.59
CA ALA A 130 16.68 18.76 -3.24
C ALA A 130 16.50 17.52 -2.36
N GLU A 131 16.17 16.36 -2.96
CA GLU A 131 15.81 15.14 -2.24
C GLU A 131 16.18 13.90 -3.07
N MET A 132 16.56 12.84 -2.38
CA MET A 132 16.76 11.51 -2.95
C MET A 132 16.01 10.46 -2.14
N LEU A 133 15.41 9.52 -2.86
CA LEU A 133 14.71 8.37 -2.30
C LEU A 133 15.37 7.09 -2.77
N GLY A 134 15.46 6.11 -1.90
CA GLY A 134 15.93 4.79 -2.26
C GLY A 134 15.49 3.74 -1.25
N GLU A 135 15.71 2.49 -1.59
CA GLU A 135 15.43 1.35 -0.73
C GLU A 135 16.73 0.60 -0.46
N ARG A 136 16.83 0.05 0.75
CA ARG A 136 17.98 -0.76 1.14
C ARG A 136 17.54 -1.88 2.09
N THR A 137 18.26 -2.98 2.06
CA THR A 137 18.10 -4.04 3.06
C THR A 137 18.92 -3.71 4.29
N THR A 138 18.29 -3.76 5.45
CA THR A 138 18.93 -3.60 6.77
C THR A 138 18.79 -4.92 7.55
N PRO A 139 19.49 -5.10 8.68
CA PRO A 139 19.24 -6.25 9.55
C PRO A 139 17.78 -6.40 10.02
N ALA A 140 17.04 -5.29 10.10
CA ALA A 140 15.61 -5.27 10.43
C ALA A 140 14.68 -5.52 9.21
N GLY A 141 15.26 -5.74 8.02
CA GLY A 141 14.53 -5.96 6.77
C GLY A 141 14.59 -4.76 5.80
N PRO A 142 13.73 -4.74 4.78
CA PRO A 142 13.66 -3.66 3.81
C PRO A 142 13.32 -2.32 4.47
N SER A 143 14.07 -1.29 4.12
CA SER A 143 13.90 0.08 4.61
C SER A 143 13.97 1.07 3.46
N LEU A 144 13.05 2.03 3.44
CA LEU A 144 13.11 3.20 2.58
C LEU A 144 13.99 4.26 3.26
N TYR A 145 14.91 4.86 2.50
CA TYR A 145 15.59 6.06 2.96
C TYR A 145 15.16 7.29 2.14
N LEU A 146 15.08 8.41 2.84
CA LEU A 146 14.93 9.74 2.28
C LEU A 146 16.13 10.56 2.69
N ALA A 147 16.85 11.13 1.70
CA ALA A 147 18.04 11.92 1.94
C ALA A 147 17.87 13.34 1.39
N ARG A 148 18.36 14.33 2.12
CA ARG A 148 18.51 15.74 1.68
C ARG A 148 19.95 16.19 1.86
N PRO A 149 20.50 17.02 0.96
CA PRO A 149 21.90 17.45 1.06
C PRO A 149 22.11 18.40 2.24
N ILE A 150 23.24 18.24 2.93
CA ILE A 150 23.76 19.23 3.86
C ILE A 150 24.69 20.13 3.05
N GLN A 151 24.14 21.22 2.55
CA GLN A 151 24.89 22.24 1.83
C GLN A 151 25.18 23.42 2.75
N ILE A 152 26.39 23.95 2.71
CA ILE A 152 26.81 25.09 3.52
C ILE A 152 26.31 26.39 2.87
N THR A 153 25.05 26.72 3.10
CA THR A 153 24.41 27.94 2.57
C THR A 153 24.59 29.17 3.48
N ASN A 154 24.89 28.95 4.76
CA ASN A 154 25.08 30.01 5.75
C ASN A 154 26.55 30.11 6.14
N ALA A 155 27.15 31.30 5.92
CA ALA A 155 28.53 31.59 6.27
C ALA A 155 28.84 31.41 7.79
N ALA A 156 27.82 31.50 8.65
CA ALA A 156 27.99 31.26 10.09
C ALA A 156 28.48 29.83 10.42
N CYS A 157 28.23 28.84 9.51
CA CYS A 157 28.78 27.50 9.68
C CYS A 157 30.30 27.47 9.63
N LEU A 158 30.89 28.34 8.81
CA LEU A 158 32.33 28.41 8.60
C LEU A 158 33.11 29.00 9.81
N ALA A 159 32.42 29.65 10.74
CA ALA A 159 33.02 30.10 12.00
C ALA A 159 33.57 28.92 12.84
N CYS A 160 33.04 27.72 12.65
CA CYS A 160 33.48 26.51 13.35
C CYS A 160 34.11 25.47 12.39
N HIS A 161 33.83 25.53 11.08
CA HIS A 161 34.18 24.46 10.16
C HIS A 161 35.13 24.86 9.03
N SER A 162 35.58 26.13 8.95
CA SER A 162 36.55 26.58 7.93
C SER A 162 37.95 26.07 8.20
N THR A 163 38.58 26.55 9.26
CA THR A 163 39.93 26.16 9.68
C THR A 163 39.97 25.87 11.18
N VAL A 164 40.99 25.15 11.65
CA VAL A 164 41.20 24.88 13.07
C VAL A 164 41.32 26.18 13.86
N ASP A 165 42.11 27.15 13.35
CA ASP A 165 42.38 28.44 14.02
C ASP A 165 41.12 29.33 14.13
N ALA A 166 40.15 29.18 13.22
CA ALA A 166 38.91 29.94 13.26
C ALA A 166 37.90 29.35 14.25
N ALA A 167 38.03 28.06 14.59
CA ALA A 167 37.09 27.37 15.44
C ALA A 167 37.23 27.78 16.92
N PRO A 168 36.12 27.77 17.69
CA PRO A 168 36.16 28.02 19.11
C PRO A 168 37.10 27.04 19.83
N SER A 169 38.01 27.52 20.66
CA SER A 169 38.93 26.69 21.43
C SER A 169 38.23 25.66 22.30
N THR A 170 37.04 25.97 22.81
CA THR A 170 36.18 25.05 23.57
C THR A 170 35.68 23.91 22.72
N MET A 171 35.41 24.10 21.41
CA MET A 171 35.05 23.05 20.47
C MET A 171 36.24 22.12 20.17
N ILE A 172 37.44 22.75 19.94
CA ILE A 172 38.69 22.02 19.72
C ILE A 172 39.01 21.14 20.93
N ALA A 173 38.87 21.67 22.15
CA ALA A 173 39.07 20.91 23.39
C ALA A 173 38.13 19.71 23.52
N ALA A 174 36.89 19.80 22.97
CA ALA A 174 35.91 18.74 23.06
C ALA A 174 36.03 17.67 21.96
N TYR A 175 36.40 18.06 20.73
CA TYR A 175 36.36 17.16 19.54
C TYR A 175 37.72 16.99 18.84
N GLY A 176 38.74 17.75 19.21
CA GLY A 176 40.07 17.73 18.58
C GLY A 176 40.12 18.51 17.26
N GLU A 177 41.28 18.43 16.61
CA GLU A 177 41.63 19.20 15.42
C GLU A 177 41.56 18.39 14.12
N ALA A 178 41.32 17.08 14.21
CA ALA A 178 41.52 16.16 13.09
C ALA A 178 40.37 16.16 12.07
N ASN A 179 39.15 16.53 12.47
CA ASN A 179 37.95 16.35 11.63
C ASN A 179 36.97 17.53 11.76
N GLY A 180 36.16 17.73 10.71
CA GLY A 180 35.11 18.76 10.70
C GLY A 180 35.56 20.12 10.18
N PHE A 181 36.70 20.19 9.50
CA PHE A 181 37.27 21.43 8.96
C PHE A 181 37.44 21.37 7.44
N GLY A 182 37.81 22.51 6.85
CA GLY A 182 38.02 22.65 5.41
C GLY A 182 36.72 22.81 4.58
N TRP A 183 35.57 23.03 5.23
CA TRP A 183 34.32 23.25 4.53
C TRP A 183 34.26 24.60 3.82
N LYS A 184 33.56 24.66 2.69
CA LYS A 184 33.42 25.85 1.88
C LYS A 184 31.98 26.25 1.71
N LEU A 185 31.76 27.57 1.47
CA LEU A 185 30.42 28.06 1.14
C LEU A 185 29.90 27.38 -0.14
N ASN A 186 28.63 27.01 -0.13
CA ASN A 186 27.91 26.26 -1.17
C ASN A 186 28.40 24.82 -1.38
N GLU A 187 29.33 24.33 -0.59
CA GLU A 187 29.73 22.92 -0.65
C GLU A 187 28.68 22.00 -0.04
N VAL A 188 28.42 20.85 -0.65
CA VAL A 188 27.69 19.74 -0.05
C VAL A 188 28.67 18.89 0.74
N VAL A 189 28.56 18.93 2.07
CA VAL A 189 29.48 18.25 3.00
C VAL A 189 28.94 16.92 3.50
N GLY A 190 27.63 16.68 3.34
CA GLY A 190 26.95 15.49 3.85
C GLY A 190 25.52 15.40 3.37
N ALA A 191 24.77 14.50 3.97
CA ALA A 191 23.33 14.34 3.76
C ALA A 191 22.60 14.05 5.08
N GLN A 192 21.45 14.65 5.26
CA GLN A 192 20.47 14.25 6.27
C GLN A 192 19.73 13.03 5.73
N ILE A 193 19.76 11.93 6.44
CA ILE A 193 19.18 10.67 5.99
C ILE A 193 18.19 10.18 7.04
N VAL A 194 16.94 10.05 6.63
CA VAL A 194 15.88 9.37 7.39
C VAL A 194 15.73 7.96 6.84
N SER A 195 15.57 6.97 7.72
CA SER A 195 15.30 5.59 7.35
C SER A 195 14.00 5.12 8.01
N VAL A 196 13.09 4.56 7.21
CA VAL A 196 11.77 4.08 7.65
C VAL A 196 11.59 2.61 7.27
N PRO A 197 11.26 1.72 8.24
CA PRO A 197 11.06 0.31 7.95
C PRO A 197 9.84 0.09 7.06
N MET A 198 9.99 -0.78 6.05
CA MET A 198 8.93 -1.11 5.10
C MET A 198 8.10 -2.33 5.51
N ALA A 199 8.61 -3.14 6.43
CA ALA A 199 8.03 -4.45 6.77
C ALA A 199 6.59 -4.34 7.31
N VAL A 200 6.33 -3.41 8.22
CA VAL A 200 5.01 -3.28 8.89
C VAL A 200 3.92 -2.80 7.92
N PRO A 201 4.10 -1.70 7.16
CA PRO A 201 3.10 -1.25 6.18
C PRO A 201 2.83 -2.30 5.09
N ILE A 202 3.87 -2.96 4.57
CA ILE A 202 3.73 -4.01 3.56
C ILE A 202 2.98 -5.23 4.13
N ALA A 203 3.31 -5.68 5.34
CA ALA A 203 2.60 -6.78 5.98
C ALA A 203 1.12 -6.44 6.24
N ARG A 204 0.83 -5.19 6.60
CA ARG A 204 -0.55 -4.68 6.74
C ARG A 204 -1.30 -4.72 5.41
N ALA A 205 -0.69 -4.23 4.33
CA ALA A 205 -1.25 -4.27 2.98
C ALA A 205 -1.56 -5.71 2.53
N GLN A 206 -0.64 -6.65 2.76
CA GLN A 206 -0.85 -8.07 2.47
C GLN A 206 -1.98 -8.69 3.28
N ARG A 207 -2.10 -8.34 4.57
CA ARG A 207 -3.20 -8.82 5.43
C ARG A 207 -4.54 -8.29 4.94
N SER A 208 -4.62 -7.00 4.61
CA SER A 208 -5.82 -6.38 4.04
C SER A 208 -6.22 -7.02 2.71
N LEU A 209 -5.25 -7.30 1.84
CA LEU A 209 -5.51 -8.02 0.58
C LEU A 209 -6.10 -9.42 0.83
N LYS A 210 -5.51 -10.20 1.74
CA LYS A 210 -6.02 -11.53 2.10
C LYS A 210 -7.46 -11.47 2.63
N ALA A 211 -7.75 -10.52 3.51
CA ALA A 211 -9.10 -10.31 4.06
C ALA A 211 -10.10 -9.92 2.97
N PHE A 212 -9.71 -9.01 2.07
CA PHE A 212 -10.53 -8.61 0.92
C PHE A 212 -10.83 -9.80 0.00
N LEU A 213 -9.82 -10.59 -0.38
CA LEU A 213 -10.01 -11.76 -1.26
C LEU A 213 -10.88 -12.83 -0.58
N ALA A 214 -10.72 -13.06 0.72
CA ALA A 214 -11.56 -14.00 1.46
C ALA A 214 -13.02 -13.54 1.50
N SER A 215 -13.28 -12.25 1.75
CA SER A 215 -14.65 -11.70 1.73
C SER A 215 -15.28 -11.77 0.34
N LEU A 216 -14.52 -11.43 -0.69
CA LEU A 216 -14.97 -11.50 -2.10
C LEU A 216 -15.31 -12.94 -2.50
N ALA A 217 -14.46 -13.91 -2.11
CA ALA A 217 -14.75 -15.33 -2.34
C ALA A 217 -16.04 -15.77 -1.62
N GLY A 218 -16.24 -15.33 -0.37
CA GLY A 218 -17.48 -15.59 0.37
C GLY A 218 -18.72 -15.06 -0.34
N VAL A 219 -18.66 -13.82 -0.82
CA VAL A 219 -19.76 -13.21 -1.60
C VAL A 219 -20.04 -14.02 -2.87
N PHE A 220 -19.00 -14.43 -3.61
CA PHE A 220 -19.19 -15.23 -4.83
C PHE A 220 -19.78 -16.61 -4.55
N VAL A 221 -19.36 -17.27 -3.47
CA VAL A 221 -19.94 -18.56 -3.06
C VAL A 221 -21.42 -18.41 -2.72
N VAL A 222 -21.79 -17.43 -1.91
CA VAL A 222 -23.20 -17.17 -1.55
C VAL A 222 -24.03 -16.87 -2.80
N THR A 223 -23.53 -15.99 -3.68
CA THR A 223 -24.21 -15.64 -4.94
C THR A 223 -24.34 -16.85 -5.83
N PHE A 224 -23.31 -17.68 -5.97
CA PHE A 224 -23.36 -18.91 -6.76
C PHE A 224 -24.44 -19.89 -6.26
N VAL A 225 -24.48 -20.10 -4.94
CA VAL A 225 -25.49 -20.98 -4.32
C VAL A 225 -26.90 -20.43 -4.54
N LEU A 226 -27.12 -19.13 -4.28
CA LEU A 226 -28.43 -18.50 -4.48
C LEU A 226 -28.90 -18.60 -5.93
N LEU A 227 -28.04 -18.31 -6.90
CA LEU A 227 -28.36 -18.39 -8.32
C LEU A 227 -28.68 -19.83 -8.75
N ASN A 228 -27.98 -20.86 -8.23
CA ASN A 228 -28.26 -22.24 -8.50
C ASN A 228 -29.62 -22.70 -7.89
N VAL A 229 -29.92 -22.28 -6.66
CA VAL A 229 -31.22 -22.56 -6.04
C VAL A 229 -32.33 -21.90 -6.83
N MET A 230 -32.20 -20.64 -7.23
CA MET A 230 -33.17 -19.95 -8.08
C MET A 230 -33.34 -20.62 -9.43
N LEU A 231 -32.26 -20.96 -10.12
CA LEU A 231 -32.28 -21.65 -11.39
C LEU A 231 -33.04 -23.01 -11.27
N HIS A 232 -32.73 -23.77 -10.22
CA HIS A 232 -33.37 -25.07 -10.01
C HIS A 232 -34.87 -24.92 -9.71
N THR A 233 -35.26 -24.04 -8.79
CA THR A 233 -36.66 -23.92 -8.33
C THR A 233 -37.54 -23.19 -9.34
N ILE A 234 -37.07 -22.12 -9.94
CA ILE A 234 -37.87 -21.26 -10.82
C ILE A 234 -37.91 -21.81 -12.24
N VAL A 235 -36.79 -22.33 -12.74
CA VAL A 235 -36.67 -22.71 -14.17
C VAL A 235 -36.68 -24.22 -14.35
N ILE A 236 -35.68 -24.92 -13.80
CA ILE A 236 -35.42 -26.32 -14.14
C ILE A 236 -36.59 -27.23 -13.73
N ARG A 237 -37.04 -27.09 -12.48
CA ARG A 237 -38.16 -27.92 -11.94
C ARG A 237 -39.45 -27.75 -12.76
N ARG A 238 -39.77 -26.50 -13.15
CA ARG A 238 -40.96 -26.21 -13.93
C ARG A 238 -40.89 -26.75 -15.38
N ILE A 239 -39.75 -26.50 -16.05
CA ILE A 239 -39.53 -27.00 -17.42
C ILE A 239 -39.52 -28.52 -17.44
N THR A 240 -38.91 -29.19 -16.47
CA THR A 240 -38.90 -30.66 -16.41
C THR A 240 -40.29 -31.21 -16.21
N LYS A 241 -41.13 -30.61 -15.33
CA LYS A 241 -42.53 -30.99 -15.14
C LYS A 241 -43.34 -30.88 -16.45
N LEU A 242 -43.19 -29.76 -17.18
CA LEU A 242 -43.84 -29.54 -18.46
C LEU A 242 -43.38 -30.53 -19.52
N SER A 243 -42.08 -30.79 -19.60
CA SER A 243 -41.53 -31.76 -20.56
C SER A 243 -42.04 -33.16 -20.32
N THR A 244 -42.12 -33.61 -19.05
CA THR A 244 -42.65 -34.92 -18.69
C THR A 244 -44.13 -35.05 -19.03
N LEU A 245 -44.94 -34.03 -18.76
CA LEU A 245 -46.35 -34.00 -19.13
C LEU A 245 -46.56 -34.03 -20.66
N ALA A 246 -45.78 -33.24 -21.39
CA ALA A 246 -45.82 -33.21 -22.85
C ALA A 246 -45.44 -34.56 -23.46
N ASP A 247 -44.43 -35.23 -22.90
CA ASP A 247 -44.00 -36.56 -23.32
C ASP A 247 -45.13 -37.60 -23.12
N GLN A 248 -45.79 -37.61 -21.96
CA GLN A 248 -46.92 -38.47 -21.67
C GLN A 248 -48.07 -38.24 -22.64
N VAL A 249 -48.43 -36.99 -22.93
CA VAL A 249 -49.48 -36.66 -23.91
C VAL A 249 -49.09 -37.13 -25.30
N SER A 250 -47.82 -36.99 -25.70
CA SER A 250 -47.36 -37.47 -27.03
C SER A 250 -47.36 -38.96 -27.17
N LEU A 251 -47.24 -39.72 -26.09
CA LEU A 251 -47.36 -41.20 -26.05
C LEU A 251 -48.79 -41.68 -25.96
N GLY A 252 -49.81 -40.82 -26.09
CA GLY A 252 -51.22 -41.16 -26.09
C GLY A 252 -51.86 -41.14 -24.69
N ASN A 253 -51.18 -40.88 -23.62
CA ASN A 253 -51.74 -40.72 -22.27
C ASN A 253 -52.42 -39.36 -22.14
N LEU A 254 -53.66 -39.24 -22.65
CA LEU A 254 -54.41 -37.98 -22.60
C LEU A 254 -54.96 -37.65 -21.20
N ASP A 255 -54.96 -38.61 -20.27
CA ASP A 255 -55.37 -38.43 -18.88
C ASP A 255 -54.21 -37.98 -17.99
N ALA A 256 -52.98 -37.92 -18.50
CA ALA A 256 -51.89 -37.30 -17.87
C ALA A 256 -52.27 -35.85 -17.50
N GLY A 257 -52.08 -35.44 -16.26
CA GLY A 257 -52.44 -34.18 -15.61
C GLY A 257 -52.71 -32.94 -16.50
N SER A 258 -53.20 -31.88 -15.96
CA SER A 258 -53.47 -30.63 -16.70
C SER A 258 -52.26 -29.69 -16.76
N PHE A 259 -52.11 -28.98 -17.90
CA PHE A 259 -51.17 -27.87 -18.04
C PHE A 259 -51.80 -26.61 -17.42
N VAL A 260 -51.56 -26.40 -16.13
CA VAL A 260 -52.07 -25.21 -15.43
C VAL A 260 -50.98 -24.15 -15.42
N ALA A 261 -51.25 -22.97 -15.95
CA ALA A 261 -50.35 -21.84 -15.91
C ALA A 261 -50.34 -21.25 -14.49
N GLU A 262 -49.31 -21.58 -13.69
CA GLU A 262 -49.13 -21.11 -12.29
C GLU A 262 -48.43 -19.76 -12.23
N SER A 263 -47.91 -19.21 -13.32
CA SER A 263 -47.15 -17.96 -13.36
C SER A 263 -47.47 -17.14 -14.62
N GLY A 264 -47.28 -15.82 -14.55
CA GLY A 264 -47.43 -14.88 -15.67
C GLY A 264 -46.16 -14.67 -16.50
N ASP A 265 -45.11 -15.50 -16.29
CA ASP A 265 -43.85 -15.45 -17.01
C ASP A 265 -43.88 -16.27 -18.32
N GLU A 266 -42.75 -16.31 -19.03
CA GLU A 266 -42.60 -17.04 -20.30
C GLU A 266 -42.91 -18.56 -20.14
N ILE A 267 -42.64 -19.13 -18.96
CA ILE A 267 -42.98 -20.54 -18.66
C ILE A 267 -44.48 -20.71 -18.50
N GLY A 268 -45.16 -19.74 -17.90
CA GLY A 268 -46.61 -19.72 -17.82
C GLY A 268 -47.28 -19.63 -19.21
N VAL A 269 -46.75 -18.76 -20.07
CA VAL A 269 -47.23 -18.66 -21.48
C VAL A 269 -47.03 -19.97 -22.22
N LEU A 270 -45.88 -20.63 -22.09
CA LEU A 270 -45.60 -21.94 -22.67
C LEU A 270 -46.57 -23.02 -22.13
N THR A 271 -46.81 -23.00 -20.81
CA THR A 271 -47.76 -23.91 -20.17
C THR A 271 -49.17 -23.78 -20.76
N GLY A 272 -49.64 -22.54 -20.93
CA GLY A 272 -50.95 -22.29 -21.56
C GLY A 272 -51.03 -22.74 -23.03
N ALA A 273 -49.94 -22.54 -23.79
CA ALA A 273 -49.89 -23.03 -25.19
C ALA A 273 -49.94 -24.55 -25.27
N LEU A 274 -49.20 -25.27 -24.43
CA LEU A 274 -49.25 -26.74 -24.34
C LEU A 274 -50.63 -27.23 -23.88
N GLY A 275 -51.31 -26.52 -22.96
CA GLY A 275 -52.68 -26.82 -22.55
C GLY A 275 -53.70 -26.74 -23.70
N ARG A 276 -53.59 -25.66 -24.51
CA ARG A 276 -54.44 -25.53 -25.71
C ARG A 276 -54.18 -26.64 -26.73
N MET A 277 -52.93 -27.00 -26.96
CA MET A 277 -52.56 -28.10 -27.87
C MET A 277 -53.14 -29.43 -27.39
N LYS A 278 -53.05 -29.78 -26.10
CA LYS A 278 -53.64 -30.97 -25.51
C LYS A 278 -55.14 -30.97 -25.70
N ALA A 279 -55.81 -29.85 -25.41
CA ALA A 279 -57.29 -29.76 -25.60
C ALA A 279 -57.69 -30.00 -27.04
N SER A 280 -56.94 -29.47 -28.01
CA SER A 280 -57.21 -29.76 -29.45
C SER A 280 -57.01 -31.23 -29.80
N LEU A 281 -55.96 -31.89 -29.27
CA LEU A 281 -55.70 -33.32 -29.49
C LEU A 281 -56.83 -34.18 -28.92
N VAL A 282 -57.29 -33.93 -27.70
CA VAL A 282 -58.42 -34.63 -27.05
C VAL A 282 -59.70 -34.46 -27.86
N HIS A 283 -59.96 -33.26 -28.39
CA HIS A 283 -61.14 -33.00 -29.22
C HIS A 283 -61.13 -33.80 -30.53
N VAL A 284 -59.99 -33.84 -31.22
CA VAL A 284 -59.80 -34.59 -32.44
C VAL A 284 -59.99 -36.12 -32.21
N MET A 285 -59.38 -36.63 -31.12
CA MET A 285 -59.51 -38.08 -30.79
C MET A 285 -60.95 -38.48 -30.50
N LYS A 286 -61.73 -37.62 -29.80
CA LYS A 286 -63.17 -37.88 -29.56
C LYS A 286 -63.99 -37.86 -30.80
N ILE A 287 -63.64 -37.20 -31.89
CA ILE A 287 -64.32 -37.21 -33.17
C ILE A 287 -63.98 -38.46 -33.96
N LEU A 288 -62.81 -39.06 -33.72
CA LEU A 288 -62.32 -40.23 -34.40
C LEU A 288 -62.69 -41.53 -33.71
N GLU A 289 -63.17 -41.49 -32.47
CA GLU A 289 -63.81 -42.68 -31.81
C GLU A 289 -65.19 -42.88 -32.37
N PRO A 290 -65.48 -44.07 -32.93
CA PRO A 290 -66.73 -44.35 -33.59
C PRO A 290 -67.95 -44.52 -32.62
#